data_0ef3b6cbc7dad4539910c0b435c631ea
#
_entry.id   0ef3b6cbc7dad4539910c0b435c631ea
#
_cell.length_a   1.000
_cell.length_b   1.000
_cell.length_c   1.000
_cell.angle_alpha   90.00
_cell.angle_beta   90.00
_cell.angle_gamma   90.00
#
_symmetry.space_group_name_H-M   'P 1'
#
loop_
_entity.id
_entity.type
_entity.pdbx_description
1 polymer ?
#
loop_
_entity_poly.entity_id
_entity_poly.type
_entity_poly.pdbx_seq_one_letter_code
_entity_poly.pdbx_strand_id
1 'polypeptide(L)'
;MTTPPLSDLSPEARSLLETQTIELPSWAFGNSGTRFRVFTTAGVPRNPFEKIDDVAEVNRLTGITPRVSLHIPWDRVEDYDALRRHAEDQGISIGTINSNVFQDEDYKLGSLCNPDERIRAKAVAHHLECIDIMRATGSPALKIWLADGTNYPGQDSIRERQDRLADS
;
A
#
# COMPACT_ATOMS: atom_id res chain seq x y z
N MET A 1 -26.40 19.32 -4.62
CA MET A 1 -25.73 20.23 -3.67
C MET A 1 -24.50 20.75 -4.38
N THR A 2 -24.39 22.06 -4.57
CA THR A 2 -23.19 22.68 -5.15
C THR A 2 -22.12 22.80 -4.07
N THR A 3 -20.92 22.33 -4.35
CA THR A 3 -19.76 22.53 -3.45
C THR A 3 -19.54 24.04 -3.27
N PRO A 4 -19.43 24.57 -2.05
CA PRO A 4 -19.15 25.97 -1.84
C PRO A 4 -17.79 26.34 -2.45
N PRO A 5 -17.61 27.53 -3.00
CA PRO A 5 -16.32 27.98 -3.50
C PRO A 5 -15.31 28.06 -2.34
N LEU A 6 -14.03 27.85 -2.63
CA LEU A 6 -12.94 27.88 -1.63
C LEU A 6 -12.88 29.21 -0.85
N SER A 7 -13.38 30.30 -1.46
CA SER A 7 -13.49 31.63 -0.80
C SER A 7 -14.39 31.63 0.42
N ASP A 8 -15.34 30.70 0.51
CA ASP A 8 -16.37 30.68 1.55
C ASP A 8 -16.00 29.78 2.73
N LEU A 9 -14.80 29.19 2.69
CA LEU A 9 -14.28 28.37 3.80
C LEU A 9 -13.76 29.25 4.94
N SER A 10 -13.96 28.78 6.19
CA SER A 10 -13.32 29.40 7.33
C SER A 10 -11.79 29.36 7.21
N PRO A 11 -11.06 30.29 7.86
CA PRO A 11 -9.59 30.24 7.87
C PRO A 11 -9.03 28.89 8.34
N GLU A 12 -9.66 28.25 9.34
CA GLU A 12 -9.26 26.95 9.87
C GLU A 12 -9.46 25.84 8.82
N ALA A 13 -10.62 25.82 8.14
CA ALA A 13 -10.91 24.85 7.10
C ALA A 13 -9.96 24.99 5.91
N ARG A 14 -9.64 26.24 5.54
CA ARG A 14 -8.65 26.53 4.49
C ARG A 14 -7.26 26.04 4.90
N SER A 15 -6.80 26.33 6.10
CA SER A 15 -5.50 25.87 6.62
C SER A 15 -5.40 24.36 6.64
N LEU A 16 -6.47 23.65 7.04
CA LEU A 16 -6.51 22.20 7.01
C LEU A 16 -6.40 21.63 5.58
N LEU A 17 -7.05 22.28 4.60
CA LEU A 17 -6.94 21.88 3.19
C LEU A 17 -5.54 22.13 2.63
N GLU A 18 -4.92 23.26 2.97
CA GLU A 18 -3.58 23.62 2.50
C GLU A 18 -2.48 22.68 3.09
N THR A 19 -2.75 22.04 4.23
CA THR A 19 -1.85 21.05 4.84
C THR A 19 -2.07 19.61 4.35
N GLN A 20 -3.12 19.35 3.53
CA GLN A 20 -3.36 18.01 2.99
C GLN A 20 -2.27 17.63 2.00
N THR A 21 -1.81 16.39 2.10
CA THR A 21 -0.87 15.79 1.16
C THR A 21 -1.44 14.48 0.63
N ILE A 22 -1.02 14.11 -0.56
CA ILE A 22 -1.43 12.86 -1.21
C ILE A 22 -0.25 11.90 -1.19
N GLU A 23 -0.49 10.67 -0.75
CA GLU A 23 0.47 9.58 -0.87
C GLU A 23 0.21 8.83 -2.18
N LEU A 24 1.24 8.73 -3.03
CA LEU A 24 1.14 8.02 -4.29
C LEU A 24 1.48 6.54 -4.11
N PRO A 25 0.66 5.63 -4.64
CA PRO A 25 0.97 4.21 -4.62
C PRO A 25 2.05 3.87 -5.66
N SER A 26 3.12 3.20 -5.25
CA SER A 26 4.22 2.78 -6.14
C SER A 26 3.73 2.01 -7.37
N TRP A 27 2.69 1.22 -7.19
CA TRP A 27 2.09 0.40 -8.27
C TRP A 27 1.28 1.21 -9.29
N ALA A 28 1.03 2.50 -9.06
CA ALA A 28 0.47 3.37 -10.08
C ALA A 28 1.47 3.66 -11.21
N PHE A 29 2.76 3.50 -10.93
CA PHE A 29 3.86 3.74 -11.88
C PHE A 29 4.34 2.48 -12.59
N GLY A 30 3.67 1.34 -12.39
CA GLY A 30 4.00 0.08 -13.04
C GLY A 30 3.30 -0.10 -14.39
N ASN A 31 3.54 -1.25 -15.01
CA ASN A 31 2.77 -1.68 -16.15
C ASN A 31 1.29 -1.78 -15.80
N SER A 32 0.44 -1.34 -16.70
CA SER A 32 -1.00 -1.33 -16.51
C SER A 32 -1.73 -2.06 -17.63
N GLY A 33 -3.04 -2.23 -17.47
CA GLY A 33 -3.84 -2.91 -18.47
C GLY A 33 -5.30 -3.02 -18.05
N THR A 34 -5.92 -4.09 -18.49
CA THR A 34 -7.28 -4.44 -18.08
C THR A 34 -7.23 -5.47 -16.95
N ARG A 35 -8.38 -5.80 -16.37
CA ARG A 35 -8.48 -6.92 -15.41
C ARG A 35 -8.09 -8.29 -16.02
N PHE A 36 -7.95 -8.37 -17.35
CA PHE A 36 -7.63 -9.61 -18.04
C PHE A 36 -6.14 -9.73 -18.37
N ARG A 37 -5.46 -8.63 -18.56
CA ARG A 37 -4.05 -8.62 -18.95
C ARG A 37 -3.37 -7.31 -18.60
N VAL A 38 -2.14 -7.41 -18.10
CA VAL A 38 -1.20 -6.30 -17.96
C VAL A 38 -0.34 -6.22 -19.21
N PHE A 39 -0.17 -5.04 -19.76
CA PHE A 39 0.63 -4.79 -20.95
C PHE A 39 1.96 -4.15 -20.57
N THR A 40 3.05 -4.58 -21.21
CA THR A 40 4.35 -3.94 -21.04
C THR A 40 4.38 -2.64 -21.82
N THR A 41 4.72 -1.55 -21.16
CA THR A 41 4.85 -0.22 -21.75
C THR A 41 6.31 0.22 -21.67
N ALA A 42 6.82 0.84 -22.74
CA ALA A 42 8.17 1.41 -22.72
C ALA A 42 8.24 2.59 -21.74
N GLY A 43 9.35 2.69 -21.01
CA GLY A 43 9.62 3.79 -20.09
C GLY A 43 8.99 3.66 -18.70
N VAL A 44 8.27 2.57 -18.40
CA VAL A 44 7.80 2.35 -17.03
C VAL A 44 8.94 2.01 -16.08
N PRO A 45 8.86 2.41 -14.80
CA PRO A 45 9.81 2.04 -13.76
C PRO A 45 9.99 0.52 -13.64
N ARG A 46 11.22 0.09 -13.47
CA ARG A 46 11.62 -1.33 -13.40
C ARG A 46 11.82 -1.82 -11.98
N ASN A 47 11.98 -0.90 -11.04
CA ASN A 47 12.27 -1.18 -9.63
C ASN A 47 11.76 -0.04 -8.73
N PRO A 48 11.74 -0.21 -7.41
CA PRO A 48 11.23 0.81 -6.49
C PRO A 48 11.98 2.15 -6.53
N PHE A 49 13.27 2.16 -6.84
CA PHE A 49 14.05 3.40 -6.96
C PHE A 49 13.51 4.26 -8.11
N GLU A 50 13.34 3.67 -9.29
CA GLU A 50 12.78 4.37 -10.45
C GLU A 50 11.34 4.83 -10.21
N LYS A 51 10.55 4.08 -9.43
CA LYS A 51 9.19 4.51 -9.02
C LYS A 51 9.22 5.74 -8.13
N ILE A 52 10.22 5.83 -7.24
CA ILE A 52 10.43 7.02 -6.39
C ILE A 52 10.83 8.22 -7.25
N ASP A 53 11.66 8.03 -8.29
CA ASP A 53 12.00 9.10 -9.24
C ASP A 53 10.74 9.67 -9.90
N ASP A 54 9.83 8.81 -10.34
CA ASP A 54 8.56 9.23 -10.94
C ASP A 54 7.65 9.96 -9.92
N VAL A 55 7.59 9.49 -8.67
CA VAL A 55 6.86 10.16 -7.58
C VAL A 55 7.44 11.55 -7.33
N ALA A 56 8.77 11.68 -7.32
CA ALA A 56 9.45 12.96 -7.12
C ALA A 56 9.11 13.94 -8.25
N GLU A 57 9.05 13.47 -9.49
CA GLU A 57 8.65 14.29 -10.63
C GLU A 57 7.18 14.75 -10.52
N VAL A 58 6.26 13.86 -10.11
CA VAL A 58 4.87 14.25 -9.85
C VAL A 58 4.79 15.27 -8.72
N ASN A 59 5.55 15.07 -7.63
CA ASN A 59 5.59 16.03 -6.53
C ASN A 59 6.16 17.38 -6.97
N ARG A 60 7.20 17.40 -7.79
CA ARG A 60 7.78 18.62 -8.36
C ARG A 60 6.75 19.44 -9.15
N LEU A 61 5.85 18.74 -9.87
CA LEU A 61 4.82 19.39 -10.70
C LEU A 61 3.59 19.82 -9.90
N THR A 62 3.24 19.10 -8.84
CA THR A 62 1.98 19.31 -8.12
C THR A 62 2.15 19.98 -6.75
N GLY A 63 3.29 19.77 -6.09
CA GLY A 63 3.59 20.26 -4.75
C GLY A 63 2.83 19.58 -3.62
N ILE A 64 2.01 18.54 -3.92
CA ILE A 64 1.10 17.94 -2.93
C ILE A 64 1.31 16.43 -2.70
N THR A 65 2.31 15.83 -3.36
CA THR A 65 2.54 14.37 -3.34
C THR A 65 3.90 13.99 -2.75
N PRO A 66 4.25 14.43 -1.54
CA PRO A 66 5.59 14.23 -0.95
C PRO A 66 5.81 12.80 -0.43
N ARG A 67 4.90 11.88 -0.67
CA ARG A 67 4.96 10.52 -0.10
C ARG A 67 4.67 9.45 -1.13
N VAL A 68 5.34 8.30 -0.96
CA VAL A 68 5.08 7.08 -1.72
C VAL A 68 4.71 5.93 -0.79
N SER A 69 3.69 5.14 -1.14
CA SER A 69 3.43 3.86 -0.48
C SER A 69 4.04 2.72 -1.27
N LEU A 70 4.64 1.78 -0.56
CA LEU A 70 5.23 0.57 -1.13
C LEU A 70 4.30 -0.63 -0.95
N HIS A 71 4.39 -1.60 -1.85
CA HIS A 71 3.63 -2.84 -1.79
C HIS A 71 4.58 -4.05 -1.77
N ILE A 72 4.58 -4.80 -0.70
CA ILE A 72 5.47 -5.95 -0.51
C ILE A 72 4.73 -7.24 -0.87
N PRO A 73 5.27 -8.08 -1.78
CA PRO A 73 6.66 -8.12 -2.26
C PRO A 73 6.97 -7.37 -3.56
N TRP A 74 6.02 -6.63 -4.17
CA TRP A 74 6.24 -5.99 -5.48
C TRP A 74 7.38 -4.98 -5.47
N ASP A 75 7.59 -4.30 -4.34
CA ASP A 75 8.62 -3.29 -4.13
C ASP A 75 9.76 -3.80 -3.22
N ARG A 76 10.00 -5.13 -3.22
CA ARG A 76 11.08 -5.70 -2.41
C ARG A 76 12.45 -5.29 -2.97
N VAL A 77 13.32 -4.87 -2.07
CA VAL A 77 14.74 -4.56 -2.33
C VAL A 77 15.62 -5.24 -1.29
N GLU A 78 16.90 -5.37 -1.56
CA GLU A 78 17.87 -5.94 -0.61
C GLU A 78 18.26 -4.93 0.49
N ASP A 79 18.31 -3.63 0.16
CA ASP A 79 18.70 -2.54 1.07
C ASP A 79 17.61 -1.47 1.15
N TYR A 80 16.76 -1.58 2.16
CA TYR A 80 15.70 -0.60 2.41
C TYR A 80 16.23 0.73 2.97
N ASP A 81 17.39 0.74 3.64
CA ASP A 81 18.03 1.98 4.06
C ASP A 81 18.54 2.78 2.84
N ALA A 82 19.07 2.11 1.82
CA ALA A 82 19.43 2.75 0.57
C ALA A 82 18.18 3.32 -0.15
N LEU A 83 17.08 2.57 -0.17
CA LEU A 83 15.83 3.04 -0.77
C LEU A 83 15.28 4.28 -0.03
N ARG A 84 15.33 4.27 1.31
CA ARG A 84 14.93 5.41 2.13
C ARG A 84 15.76 6.65 1.82
N ARG A 85 17.10 6.52 1.83
CA ARG A 85 18.00 7.65 1.51
C ARG A 85 17.75 8.20 0.12
N HIS A 86 17.54 7.33 -0.88
CA HIS A 86 17.19 7.75 -2.24
C HIS A 86 15.90 8.58 -2.29
N ALA A 87 14.88 8.20 -1.54
CA ALA A 87 13.64 8.97 -1.44
C ALA A 87 13.87 10.33 -0.77
N GLU A 88 14.58 10.34 0.38
CA GLU A 88 14.90 11.55 1.15
C GLU A 88 15.71 12.57 0.32
N ASP A 89 16.68 12.10 -0.47
CA ASP A 89 17.51 12.94 -1.36
C ASP A 89 16.65 13.67 -2.42
N GLN A 90 15.48 13.15 -2.74
CA GLN A 90 14.53 13.75 -3.67
C GLN A 90 13.34 14.46 -2.99
N GLY A 91 13.39 14.61 -1.67
CA GLY A 91 12.32 15.24 -0.90
C GLY A 91 11.04 14.39 -0.80
N ILE A 92 11.16 13.07 -1.02
CA ILE A 92 10.06 12.10 -0.88
C ILE A 92 10.25 11.29 0.39
N SER A 93 9.17 11.00 1.10
CA SER A 93 9.19 10.07 2.22
C SER A 93 8.42 8.77 1.88
N ILE A 94 8.85 7.65 2.46
CA ILE A 94 8.10 6.41 2.37
C ILE A 94 6.99 6.47 3.42
N GLY A 95 5.75 6.48 2.95
CA GLY A 95 4.56 6.62 3.79
C GLY A 95 4.07 5.27 4.31
N THR A 96 3.24 4.59 3.54
CA THR A 96 2.62 3.33 3.96
C THR A 96 3.32 2.12 3.36
N ILE A 97 3.51 1.07 4.15
CA ILE A 97 3.85 -0.27 3.64
C ILE A 97 2.55 -1.07 3.50
N ASN A 98 2.30 -1.63 2.32
CA ASN A 98 1.14 -2.47 2.04
C ASN A 98 1.58 -3.94 1.97
N SER A 99 0.92 -4.79 2.73
CA SER A 99 1.16 -6.24 2.69
C SER A 99 0.35 -6.91 1.58
N ASN A 100 0.88 -7.99 1.00
CA ASN A 100 0.19 -8.83 0.03
C ASN A 100 -0.12 -10.20 0.62
N VAL A 101 -1.33 -10.35 1.10
CA VAL A 101 -1.84 -11.61 1.67
C VAL A 101 -3.05 -12.12 0.87
N PHE A 102 -3.05 -11.89 -0.46
CA PHE A 102 -4.21 -12.19 -1.30
C PHE A 102 -3.87 -12.79 -2.68
N GLN A 103 -2.60 -12.75 -3.14
CA GLN A 103 -2.23 -13.26 -4.47
C GLN A 103 -1.67 -14.67 -4.47
N ASP A 104 -1.12 -15.14 -3.36
CA ASP A 104 -0.57 -16.48 -3.26
C ASP A 104 -1.70 -17.52 -3.28
N GLU A 105 -1.49 -18.65 -3.94
CA GLU A 105 -2.45 -19.76 -4.05
C GLU A 105 -2.91 -20.29 -2.68
N ASP A 106 -2.06 -20.20 -1.67
CA ASP A 106 -2.40 -20.60 -0.31
C ASP A 106 -3.55 -19.75 0.26
N TYR A 107 -3.68 -18.49 -0.18
CA TYR A 107 -4.68 -17.56 0.33
C TYR A 107 -6.06 -17.66 -0.32
N LYS A 108 -6.30 -18.62 -1.19
CA LYS A 108 -7.60 -18.80 -1.88
C LYS A 108 -8.80 -18.95 -0.94
N LEU A 109 -8.59 -19.44 0.28
CA LEU A 109 -9.64 -19.57 1.31
C LEU A 109 -9.48 -18.53 2.44
N GLY A 110 -8.70 -17.49 2.19
CA GLY A 110 -8.37 -16.43 3.14
C GLY A 110 -6.92 -16.50 3.61
N SER A 111 -6.47 -15.44 4.22
CA SER A 111 -5.12 -15.30 4.82
C SER A 111 -5.18 -15.42 6.35
N LEU A 112 -5.40 -14.32 7.06
CA LEU A 112 -5.54 -14.31 8.53
C LEU A 112 -6.79 -15.03 9.02
N CYS A 113 -7.83 -15.18 8.19
CA CYS A 113 -9.04 -15.94 8.50
C CYS A 113 -9.02 -17.39 7.98
N ASN A 114 -7.92 -17.86 7.38
CA ASN A 114 -7.85 -19.18 6.77
C ASN A 114 -8.12 -20.29 7.79
N PRO A 115 -8.90 -21.34 7.45
CA PRO A 115 -9.09 -22.47 8.33
C PRO A 115 -7.79 -23.20 8.67
N ASP A 116 -6.80 -23.21 7.77
CA ASP A 116 -5.47 -23.81 8.02
C ASP A 116 -4.59 -22.82 8.81
N GLU A 117 -4.20 -23.23 10.02
CA GLU A 117 -3.34 -22.46 10.91
C GLU A 117 -1.97 -22.13 10.29
N ARG A 118 -1.43 -23.02 9.46
CA ARG A 118 -0.13 -22.80 8.79
C ARG A 118 -0.23 -21.63 7.81
N ILE A 119 -1.37 -21.48 7.15
CA ILE A 119 -1.60 -20.36 6.23
C ILE A 119 -1.77 -19.05 7.00
N ARG A 120 -2.48 -19.08 8.14
CA ARG A 120 -2.56 -17.92 9.03
C ARG A 120 -1.17 -17.49 9.53
N ALA A 121 -0.37 -18.46 9.99
CA ALA A 121 1.01 -18.19 10.44
C ALA A 121 1.89 -17.60 9.32
N LYS A 122 1.75 -18.08 8.06
CA LYS A 122 2.41 -17.51 6.89
C LYS A 122 2.01 -16.05 6.69
N ALA A 123 0.73 -15.73 6.80
CA ALA A 123 0.23 -14.36 6.66
C ALA A 123 0.76 -13.45 7.78
N VAL A 124 0.75 -13.91 9.03
CA VAL A 124 1.33 -13.20 10.17
C VAL A 124 2.81 -12.93 9.96
N ALA A 125 3.58 -13.94 9.54
CA ALA A 125 5.01 -13.78 9.26
C ALA A 125 5.29 -12.71 8.20
N HIS A 126 4.45 -12.63 7.15
CA HIS A 126 4.56 -11.58 6.13
C HIS A 126 4.26 -10.19 6.71
N HIS A 127 3.29 -10.05 7.62
CA HIS A 127 3.04 -8.77 8.28
C HIS A 127 4.21 -8.34 9.19
N LEU A 128 4.84 -9.30 9.89
CA LEU A 128 6.04 -9.02 10.69
C LEU A 128 7.21 -8.57 9.81
N GLU A 129 7.43 -9.21 8.65
CA GLU A 129 8.38 -8.75 7.63
C GLU A 129 8.08 -7.29 7.21
N CYS A 130 6.82 -6.97 6.93
CA CYS A 130 6.42 -5.60 6.57
C CYS A 130 6.71 -4.60 7.70
N ILE A 131 6.55 -4.99 8.96
CA ILE A 131 6.89 -4.15 10.12
C ILE A 131 8.40 -3.90 10.20
N ASP A 132 9.23 -4.88 9.89
CA ASP A 132 10.68 -4.69 9.83
C ASP A 132 11.09 -3.74 8.69
N ILE A 133 10.42 -3.85 7.54
CA ILE A 133 10.57 -2.91 6.43
C ILE A 133 10.15 -1.49 6.85
N MET A 134 9.04 -1.34 7.59
CA MET A 134 8.63 -0.03 8.14
C MET A 134 9.71 0.58 9.02
N ARG A 135 10.36 -0.21 9.86
CA ARG A 135 11.45 0.26 10.73
C ARG A 135 12.65 0.74 9.91
N ALA A 136 13.04 0.00 8.88
CA ALA A 136 14.15 0.35 8.00
C ALA A 136 13.85 1.58 7.14
N THR A 137 12.60 1.74 6.70
CA THR A 137 12.20 2.86 5.82
C THR A 137 11.70 4.10 6.56
N GLY A 138 11.46 4.02 7.87
CA GLY A 138 10.83 5.09 8.63
C GLY A 138 9.33 5.25 8.32
N SER A 139 8.71 4.28 7.67
CA SER A 139 7.28 4.30 7.36
C SER A 139 6.43 4.29 8.63
N PRO A 140 5.43 5.17 8.76
CA PRO A 140 4.61 5.27 9.98
C PRO A 140 3.44 4.28 10.02
N ALA A 141 3.11 3.60 8.91
CA ALA A 141 1.89 2.83 8.82
C ALA A 141 2.02 1.54 8.00
N LEU A 142 1.43 0.46 8.52
CA LEU A 142 1.16 -0.77 7.78
C LEU A 142 -0.30 -0.75 7.31
N LYS A 143 -0.53 -0.96 6.02
CA LYS A 143 -1.86 -1.14 5.46
C LYS A 143 -2.10 -2.62 5.15
N ILE A 144 -3.13 -3.15 5.76
CA ILE A 144 -3.60 -4.51 5.54
C ILE A 144 -4.89 -4.44 4.72
N TRP A 145 -4.86 -5.06 3.53
CA TRP A 145 -6.07 -5.25 2.74
C TRP A 145 -6.50 -6.71 2.87
N LEU A 146 -7.56 -6.94 3.63
CA LEU A 146 -8.12 -8.26 3.83
C LEU A 146 -9.03 -8.61 2.64
N ALA A 147 -8.55 -9.45 1.76
CA ALA A 147 -9.33 -10.06 0.69
C ALA A 147 -9.93 -11.41 1.12
N ASP A 148 -10.08 -11.61 2.42
CA ASP A 148 -10.42 -12.89 3.07
C ASP A 148 -11.92 -13.22 3.04
N GLY A 149 -12.70 -12.53 2.23
CA GLY A 149 -14.12 -12.71 2.17
C GLY A 149 -14.56 -14.02 1.51
N THR A 150 -15.79 -14.46 1.82
CA THR A 150 -16.55 -15.42 1.02
C THR A 150 -17.85 -14.77 0.59
N ASN A 151 -18.21 -14.97 -0.68
CA ASN A 151 -19.44 -14.42 -1.24
C ASN A 151 -20.63 -15.38 -1.14
N TYR A 152 -20.42 -16.60 -0.64
CA TYR A 152 -21.44 -17.64 -0.64
C TYR A 152 -21.81 -18.02 0.79
N PRO A 153 -23.01 -17.67 1.24
CA PRO A 153 -23.54 -18.12 2.53
C PRO A 153 -23.49 -19.65 2.63
N GLY A 154 -23.02 -20.15 3.77
CA GLY A 154 -22.92 -21.60 4.02
C GLY A 154 -21.60 -22.25 3.57
N GLN A 155 -20.70 -21.53 2.90
CA GLN A 155 -19.36 -22.06 2.60
C GLN A 155 -18.41 -21.99 3.79
N ASP A 156 -18.57 -20.98 4.65
CA ASP A 156 -17.79 -20.82 5.87
C ASP A 156 -18.62 -20.06 6.92
N SER A 157 -18.29 -20.25 8.18
CA SER A 157 -18.89 -19.54 9.29
C SER A 157 -18.23 -18.16 9.44
N ILE A 158 -19.03 -17.09 9.30
CA ILE A 158 -18.54 -15.71 9.51
C ILE A 158 -18.00 -15.53 10.93
N ARG A 159 -18.65 -16.14 11.94
CA ARG A 159 -18.19 -16.06 13.33
C ARG A 159 -16.80 -16.70 13.50
N GLU A 160 -16.63 -17.92 13.00
CA GLU A 160 -15.33 -18.59 13.08
C GLU A 160 -14.25 -17.86 12.30
N ARG A 161 -14.58 -17.18 11.18
CA ARG A 161 -13.63 -16.32 10.46
C ARG A 161 -13.20 -15.12 11.29
N GLN A 162 -14.15 -14.48 11.99
CA GLN A 162 -13.85 -13.38 12.90
C GLN A 162 -12.99 -13.84 14.09
N ASP A 163 -13.31 -15.01 14.65
CA ASP A 163 -12.53 -15.60 15.74
C ASP A 163 -11.08 -15.88 15.26
N ARG A 164 -10.92 -16.54 14.11
CA ARG A 164 -9.58 -16.79 13.52
C ARG A 164 -8.81 -15.49 13.21
N LEU A 165 -9.48 -14.45 12.75
CA LEU A 165 -8.85 -13.14 12.53
C LEU A 165 -8.40 -12.51 13.85
N ALA A 166 -9.20 -12.64 14.91
CA ALA A 166 -8.87 -12.09 16.23
C ALA A 166 -7.69 -12.84 16.88
N ASP A 167 -7.53 -14.13 16.56
CA ASP A 167 -6.45 -14.97 17.07
C ASP A 167 -5.13 -14.79 16.29
N SER A 168 -5.19 -14.21 15.09
CA SER A 168 -4.04 -14.02 14.21
C SER A 168 -3.37 -12.66 14.44
#